data_43b4bbc93923badfd741e4054403d10e
#
_entry.id   43b4bbc93923badfd741e4054403d10e
#
_cell.length_a   1.000
_cell.length_b   1.000
_cell.length_c   1.000
_cell.angle_alpha   90.00
_cell.angle_beta   90.00
_cell.angle_gamma   90.00
#
_symmetry.space_group_name_H-M   'P 1'
#
loop_
_entity.id
_entity.type
_entity.pdbx_description
1 polymer ?
#
loop_
_entity_poly.entity_id
_entity_poly.type
_entity_poly.pdbx_seq_one_letter_code
_entity_poly.pdbx_strand_id
1 'polypeptide(L)'
;MIGYFDNCTKIAYSDIDKEEIDRINQICENHKKENEKLNNLFIVTYAHNYFSLKQSQINKPGIQIDRHYNNDFAPVAAEIENFLLEENKSGLIILHGKQGTGKTTYIRHLINLGKKRMIYMSGDLVDKLSDPSFITFIRQQKNSIFIVEDCEELLSSRNGGNRMNAGLVNILNISDGLLSDELCIKFICTFNAPLKDIDEALLRKGRLAARYEFKDLTTDKVNQMNIS
;
A
#
# COMPACT_ATOMS: atom_id res chain seq x y z
N MET A 1 12.26 10.15 -33.79
CA MET A 1 11.06 10.59 -33.03
C MET A 1 11.38 10.42 -31.53
N ILE A 2 11.27 11.46 -30.76
CA ILE A 2 11.51 11.41 -29.30
C ILE A 2 10.14 11.41 -28.62
N GLY A 3 9.84 10.41 -27.81
CA GLY A 3 8.60 10.32 -27.06
C GLY A 3 8.86 10.14 -25.57
N TYR A 4 8.06 10.81 -24.73
CA TYR A 4 8.11 10.67 -23.27
C TYR A 4 6.97 9.75 -22.84
N PHE A 5 7.30 8.61 -22.24
CA PHE A 5 6.32 7.69 -21.66
C PHE A 5 6.78 7.29 -20.26
N ASP A 6 5.94 7.49 -19.27
CA ASP A 6 6.08 6.97 -17.90
C ASP A 6 7.51 7.03 -17.30
N ASN A 7 8.09 8.23 -17.19
CA ASN A 7 9.46 8.44 -16.70
C ASN A 7 10.58 7.78 -17.55
N CYS A 8 10.28 7.31 -18.74
CA CYS A 8 11.28 6.83 -19.69
C CYS A 8 11.33 7.71 -20.91
N THR A 9 12.53 8.10 -21.34
CA THR A 9 12.76 8.69 -22.66
C THR A 9 13.02 7.56 -23.65
N LYS A 10 12.11 7.36 -24.61
CA LYS A 10 12.33 6.42 -25.72
C LYS A 10 12.81 7.19 -26.93
N ILE A 11 13.97 6.80 -27.45
CA ILE A 11 14.57 7.38 -28.65
C ILE A 11 14.49 6.30 -29.73
N ALA A 12 13.67 6.55 -30.78
CA ALA A 12 13.64 5.70 -31.96
C ALA A 12 14.46 6.36 -33.06
N TYR A 13 15.43 5.64 -33.59
CA TYR A 13 16.34 6.11 -34.64
C TYR A 13 16.49 5.04 -35.73
N SER A 14 16.86 5.48 -36.95
CA SER A 14 17.12 4.61 -38.11
C SER A 14 18.48 4.94 -38.66
N ASP A 15 19.47 5.29 -38.33
CA ASP A 15 20.79 5.65 -38.89
C ASP A 15 21.49 6.76 -38.06
N ILE A 16 21.56 6.59 -36.76
CA ILE A 16 22.32 7.47 -35.88
C ILE A 16 23.63 6.79 -35.53
N ASP A 17 24.73 7.53 -35.60
CA ASP A 17 26.05 7.07 -35.21
C ASP A 17 26.09 6.78 -33.70
N LYS A 18 26.84 5.76 -33.31
CA LYS A 18 26.99 5.32 -31.92
C LYS A 18 27.47 6.45 -31.00
N GLU A 19 28.36 7.31 -31.49
CA GLU A 19 28.85 8.47 -30.74
C GLU A 19 27.74 9.48 -30.39
N GLU A 20 26.79 9.66 -31.30
CA GLU A 20 25.65 10.57 -31.08
C GLU A 20 24.66 9.98 -30.08
N ILE A 21 24.47 8.66 -30.05
CA ILE A 21 23.67 7.94 -29.03
C ILE A 21 24.32 8.10 -27.65
N ASP A 22 25.63 7.90 -27.57
CA ASP A 22 26.37 8.02 -26.31
C ASP A 22 26.32 9.46 -25.78
N ARG A 23 26.40 10.45 -26.66
CA ARG A 23 26.26 11.87 -26.32
C ARG A 23 24.85 12.20 -25.80
N ILE A 24 23.78 11.67 -26.42
CA ILE A 24 22.42 11.86 -25.98
C ILE A 24 22.20 11.18 -24.62
N ASN A 25 22.72 9.96 -24.44
CA ASN A 25 22.65 9.26 -23.16
C ASN A 25 23.36 10.04 -22.05
N GLN A 26 24.53 10.63 -22.35
CA GLN A 26 25.26 11.44 -21.39
C GLN A 26 24.53 12.74 -21.03
N ILE A 27 23.85 13.37 -21.98
CA ILE A 27 23.00 14.53 -21.75
C ILE A 27 21.81 14.12 -20.87
N CYS A 28 21.17 12.99 -21.15
CA CYS A 28 20.05 12.48 -20.36
C CYS A 28 20.49 12.13 -18.92
N GLU A 29 21.67 11.51 -18.74
CA GLU A 29 22.22 11.21 -17.42
C GLU A 29 22.55 12.48 -16.63
N ASN A 30 23.17 13.47 -17.26
CA ASN A 30 23.52 14.75 -16.63
C ASN A 30 22.29 15.61 -16.29
N HIS A 31 21.16 15.37 -16.95
CA HIS A 31 19.91 16.08 -16.72
C HIS A 31 18.87 15.20 -16.02
N LYS A 32 19.21 13.96 -15.63
CA LYS A 32 18.43 13.27 -14.61
C LYS A 32 18.44 14.17 -13.39
N LYS A 33 17.33 14.92 -13.20
CA LYS A 33 17.06 15.48 -11.87
C LYS A 33 17.24 14.31 -10.92
N GLU A 34 18.14 14.42 -9.92
CA GLU A 34 18.03 13.59 -8.74
C GLU A 34 16.58 13.68 -8.36
N ASN A 35 15.85 12.58 -8.57
CA ASN A 35 14.49 12.51 -8.09
C ASN A 35 14.65 12.77 -6.61
N GLU A 36 14.29 13.97 -6.16
CA GLU A 36 13.88 14.15 -4.76
C GLU A 36 13.11 12.89 -4.47
N LYS A 37 13.47 12.15 -3.43
CA LYS A 37 12.86 10.85 -3.10
C LYS A 37 11.35 11.03 -3.07
N LEU A 38 10.76 11.02 -4.26
CA LEU A 38 9.33 11.07 -4.46
C LEU A 38 8.84 9.83 -3.74
N ASN A 39 8.08 10.05 -2.68
CA ASN A 39 7.41 8.96 -2.03
C ASN A 39 6.70 8.16 -3.13
N ASN A 40 7.02 6.88 -3.24
CA ASN A 40 6.45 5.99 -4.25
C ASN A 40 4.96 5.71 -3.98
N LEU A 41 4.20 6.78 -3.72
CA LEU A 41 2.76 6.73 -3.47
C LEU A 41 1.98 7.02 -4.75
N PHE A 42 1.04 6.15 -5.04
CA PHE A 42 0.08 6.29 -6.12
C PHE A 42 -1.34 6.17 -5.55
N ILE A 43 -2.26 6.96 -6.06
CA ILE A 43 -3.67 6.92 -5.68
C ILE A 43 -4.45 6.26 -6.82
N VAL A 44 -5.27 5.25 -6.48
CA VAL A 44 -6.19 4.63 -7.42
C VAL A 44 -7.31 5.58 -7.72
N THR A 45 -7.59 5.78 -8.99
CA THR A 45 -8.76 6.50 -9.46
C THR A 45 -9.60 5.58 -10.36
N TYR A 46 -10.91 5.70 -10.30
CA TYR A 46 -11.84 4.94 -11.12
C TYR A 46 -12.80 5.87 -11.83
N ALA A 47 -12.72 5.89 -13.14
CA ALA A 47 -13.59 6.71 -13.99
C ALA A 47 -13.85 5.97 -15.30
N HIS A 48 -15.06 6.12 -15.87
CA HIS A 48 -15.46 5.51 -17.14
C HIS A 48 -15.21 3.98 -17.19
N ASN A 49 -15.49 3.29 -16.08
CA ASN A 49 -15.22 1.84 -15.90
C ASN A 49 -13.74 1.46 -16.05
N TYR A 50 -12.82 2.36 -15.75
CA TYR A 50 -11.38 2.15 -15.88
C TYR A 50 -10.63 2.57 -14.62
N PHE A 51 -9.71 1.71 -14.17
CA PHE A 51 -8.78 2.01 -13.08
C PHE A 51 -7.53 2.67 -13.62
N SER A 52 -7.08 3.71 -12.96
CA SER A 52 -5.81 4.37 -13.26
C SER A 52 -5.09 4.79 -11.98
N LEU A 53 -3.80 5.08 -12.10
CA LEU A 53 -2.98 5.55 -11.00
C LEU A 53 -2.56 7.00 -11.21
N LYS A 54 -2.72 7.80 -10.16
CA LYS A 54 -2.18 9.15 -10.11
C LYS A 54 -1.07 9.19 -9.06
N GLN A 55 0.14 9.57 -9.45
CA GLN A 55 1.23 9.77 -8.49
C GLN A 55 0.89 10.90 -7.53
N SER A 56 1.20 10.71 -6.26
CA SER A 56 0.91 11.66 -5.18
C SER A 56 2.10 11.79 -4.24
N GLN A 57 2.11 12.87 -3.50
CA GLN A 57 3.09 13.14 -2.46
C GLN A 57 2.37 13.31 -1.13
N ILE A 58 2.97 12.79 -0.07
CA ILE A 58 2.51 13.03 1.29
C ILE A 58 3.65 13.54 2.16
N ASN A 59 3.30 14.36 3.12
CA ASN A 59 4.26 14.88 4.08
C ASN A 59 4.77 13.74 4.97
N LYS A 60 6.08 13.76 5.24
CA LYS A 60 6.70 12.83 6.19
C LYS A 60 6.18 13.14 7.60
N PRO A 61 5.58 12.17 8.31
CA PRO A 61 5.24 12.35 9.70
C PRO A 61 6.53 12.40 10.54
N GLY A 62 6.60 13.34 11.47
CA GLY A 62 7.71 13.45 12.43
C GLY A 62 7.58 12.43 13.57
N ILE A 63 7.37 11.13 13.26
CA ILE A 63 7.18 10.10 14.28
C ILE A 63 8.43 9.26 14.50
N GLN A 64 8.56 8.81 15.74
CA GLN A 64 9.47 7.76 16.18
C GLN A 64 8.61 6.68 16.83
N ILE A 65 8.71 5.44 16.37
CA ILE A 65 7.82 4.35 16.81
C ILE A 65 7.91 4.17 18.33
N ASP A 66 9.11 4.09 18.86
CA ASP A 66 9.35 3.88 20.31
C ASP A 66 8.80 5.01 21.18
N ARG A 67 8.66 6.21 20.63
CA ARG A 67 8.23 7.39 21.37
C ARG A 67 6.73 7.64 21.28
N HIS A 68 6.14 7.45 20.08
CA HIS A 68 4.79 7.92 19.78
C HIS A 68 3.74 6.79 19.80
N TYR A 69 4.17 5.54 20.03
CA TYR A 69 3.27 4.39 20.15
C TYR A 69 3.53 3.61 21.45
N ASN A 70 2.60 2.78 21.85
CA ASN A 70 2.79 1.88 22.99
C ASN A 70 3.97 0.92 22.74
N ASN A 71 4.61 0.46 23.80
CA ASN A 71 5.84 -0.34 23.71
C ASN A 71 5.66 -1.69 23.01
N ASP A 72 4.45 -2.23 23.03
CA ASP A 72 4.08 -3.48 22.35
C ASP A 72 4.02 -3.34 20.84
N PHE A 73 3.99 -2.12 20.31
CA PHE A 73 3.94 -1.86 18.87
C PHE A 73 5.30 -1.98 18.18
N ALA A 74 6.39 -1.60 18.81
CA ALA A 74 7.71 -1.58 18.19
C ALA A 74 8.13 -2.93 17.55
N PRO A 75 7.99 -4.08 18.23
CA PRO A 75 8.30 -5.37 17.62
C PRO A 75 7.37 -5.68 16.41
N VAL A 76 6.08 -5.34 16.51
CA VAL A 76 5.12 -5.55 15.41
C VAL A 76 5.42 -4.64 14.23
N ALA A 77 5.80 -3.39 14.48
CA ALA A 77 6.22 -2.47 13.42
C ALA A 77 7.44 -3.01 12.65
N ALA A 78 8.44 -3.55 13.35
CA ALA A 78 9.60 -4.17 12.73
C ALA A 78 9.21 -5.42 11.90
N GLU A 79 8.30 -6.25 12.38
CA GLU A 79 7.76 -7.40 11.64
C GLU A 79 7.05 -6.94 10.35
N ILE A 80 6.20 -5.93 10.45
CA ILE A 80 5.50 -5.34 9.30
C ILE A 80 6.50 -4.80 8.27
N GLU A 81 7.47 -4.00 8.71
CA GLU A 81 8.46 -3.41 7.82
C GLU A 81 9.29 -4.48 7.10
N ASN A 82 9.73 -5.52 7.81
CA ASN A 82 10.46 -6.65 7.23
C ASN A 82 9.59 -7.39 6.20
N PHE A 83 8.35 -7.72 6.55
CA PHE A 83 7.43 -8.38 5.62
C PHE A 83 7.20 -7.55 4.36
N LEU A 84 7.03 -6.24 4.48
CA LEU A 84 6.84 -5.37 3.31
C LEU A 84 8.05 -5.36 2.38
N LEU A 85 9.25 -5.57 2.89
CA LEU A 85 10.48 -5.63 2.11
C LEU A 85 10.70 -6.96 1.41
N GLU A 86 10.14 -8.05 1.91
CA GLU A 86 10.29 -9.36 1.29
C GLU A 86 9.80 -9.34 -0.16
N GLU A 87 10.60 -9.90 -1.06
CA GLU A 87 10.23 -10.09 -2.46
C GLU A 87 9.49 -11.42 -2.63
N ASN A 88 8.71 -11.53 -3.70
CA ASN A 88 7.99 -12.74 -4.07
C ASN A 88 7.06 -13.28 -2.97
N LYS A 89 6.55 -12.39 -2.13
CA LYS A 89 5.55 -12.72 -1.12
C LYS A 89 4.32 -11.84 -1.24
N SER A 90 3.18 -12.47 -1.10
CA SER A 90 1.87 -11.86 -0.92
C SER A 90 1.43 -11.97 0.53
N GLY A 91 0.42 -11.24 0.91
CA GLY A 91 -0.20 -11.36 2.23
C GLY A 91 -0.93 -10.10 2.66
N LEU A 92 -1.52 -10.18 3.82
CA LEU A 92 -2.40 -9.18 4.40
C LEU A 92 -1.86 -8.70 5.75
N ILE A 93 -1.86 -7.39 5.95
CA ILE A 93 -1.62 -6.75 7.24
C ILE A 93 -2.92 -6.07 7.67
N ILE A 94 -3.33 -6.31 8.90
CA ILE A 94 -4.53 -5.70 9.49
C ILE A 94 -4.11 -4.76 10.62
N LEU A 95 -4.47 -3.47 10.45
CA LEU A 95 -4.28 -2.42 11.45
C LEU A 95 -5.66 -1.97 11.92
N HIS A 96 -6.02 -2.23 13.16
CA HIS A 96 -7.35 -1.89 13.67
C HIS A 96 -7.30 -1.14 15.00
N GLY A 97 -8.43 -0.60 15.44
CA GLY A 97 -8.53 0.18 16.67
C GLY A 97 -9.28 1.49 16.48
N LYS A 98 -9.56 2.19 17.56
CA LYS A 98 -10.32 3.43 17.56
C LYS A 98 -9.75 4.47 16.58
N GLN A 99 -10.62 5.32 16.07
CA GLN A 99 -10.20 6.49 15.31
C GLN A 99 -9.28 7.39 16.15
N GLY A 100 -8.29 8.02 15.52
CA GLY A 100 -7.37 8.93 16.22
C GLY A 100 -6.19 8.26 16.93
N THR A 101 -6.07 6.92 16.95
CA THR A 101 -4.99 6.19 17.63
C THR A 101 -3.69 6.08 16.83
N GLY A 102 -3.57 6.74 15.66
CA GLY A 102 -2.30 6.83 14.92
C GLY A 102 -2.16 5.86 13.74
N LYS A 103 -3.19 5.09 13.35
CA LYS A 103 -3.15 4.16 12.20
C LYS A 103 -2.66 4.81 10.91
N THR A 104 -3.35 5.87 10.45
CA THR A 104 -2.98 6.62 9.24
C THR A 104 -1.59 7.28 9.37
N THR A 105 -1.21 7.71 10.58
CA THR A 105 0.12 8.28 10.82
C THR A 105 1.22 7.23 10.62
N TYR A 106 0.99 5.99 11.08
CA TYR A 106 1.91 4.88 10.82
C TYR A 106 1.97 4.51 9.34
N ILE A 107 0.84 4.50 8.63
CA ILE A 107 0.83 4.29 7.17
C ILE A 107 1.67 5.34 6.46
N ARG A 108 1.54 6.61 6.84
CA ARG A 108 2.38 7.70 6.29
C ARG A 108 3.87 7.46 6.58
N HIS A 109 4.20 6.93 7.74
CA HIS A 109 5.58 6.51 8.04
C HIS A 109 6.06 5.43 7.08
N LEU A 110 5.29 4.36 6.87
CA LEU A 110 5.62 3.28 5.94
C LEU A 110 5.82 3.79 4.50
N ILE A 111 4.96 4.69 4.03
CA ILE A 111 5.08 5.29 2.69
C ILE A 111 6.39 6.08 2.57
N ASN A 112 6.78 6.78 3.63
CA ASN A 112 8.01 7.58 3.64
C ASN A 112 9.29 6.75 3.77
N LEU A 113 9.21 5.47 4.12
CA LEU A 113 10.36 4.55 4.01
C LEU A 113 10.79 4.34 2.55
N GLY A 114 9.88 4.58 1.59
CA GLY A 114 10.19 4.71 0.16
C GLY A 114 10.74 3.46 -0.53
N LYS A 115 10.62 2.29 0.09
CA LYS A 115 11.31 1.07 -0.34
C LYS A 115 10.58 0.29 -1.45
N LYS A 116 9.25 0.41 -1.53
CA LYS A 116 8.40 -0.21 -2.55
C LYS A 116 7.31 0.73 -3.03
N ARG A 117 6.74 0.41 -4.19
CA ARG A 117 5.59 1.13 -4.74
C ARG A 117 4.38 0.92 -3.84
N MET A 118 3.83 2.00 -3.31
CA MET A 118 2.62 1.98 -2.48
C MET A 118 1.44 2.57 -3.23
N ILE A 119 0.33 1.87 -3.22
CA ILE A 119 -0.88 2.21 -3.96
C ILE A 119 -2.01 2.37 -2.95
N TYR A 120 -2.45 3.61 -2.78
CA TYR A 120 -3.58 3.94 -1.92
C TYR A 120 -4.89 3.77 -2.69
N MET A 121 -5.81 3.08 -2.09
CA MET A 121 -7.17 2.91 -2.58
C MET A 121 -8.15 3.32 -1.48
N SER A 122 -9.06 4.22 -1.82
CA SER A 122 -10.14 4.63 -0.90
C SER A 122 -11.08 3.46 -0.62
N GLY A 123 -11.63 3.40 0.61
CA GLY A 123 -12.65 2.43 0.99
C GLY A 123 -13.85 2.40 0.05
N ASP A 124 -14.25 3.55 -0.47
CA ASP A 124 -15.36 3.68 -1.45
C ASP A 124 -15.14 2.86 -2.74
N LEU A 125 -13.90 2.51 -3.07
CA LEU A 125 -13.57 1.71 -4.24
C LEU A 125 -13.57 0.20 -3.97
N VAL A 126 -13.79 -0.22 -2.75
CA VAL A 126 -13.77 -1.64 -2.35
C VAL A 126 -14.82 -2.45 -3.11
N ASP A 127 -16.00 -1.91 -3.31
CA ASP A 127 -17.05 -2.55 -4.13
C ASP A 127 -16.63 -2.77 -5.59
N LYS A 128 -15.71 -1.95 -6.11
CA LYS A 128 -15.18 -2.06 -7.47
C LYS A 128 -14.10 -3.14 -7.62
N LEU A 129 -13.61 -3.70 -6.52
CA LEU A 129 -12.67 -4.83 -6.56
C LEU A 129 -13.24 -6.07 -7.24
N SER A 130 -14.57 -6.19 -7.33
CA SER A 130 -15.25 -7.27 -8.05
C SER A 130 -15.41 -7.01 -9.57
N ASP A 131 -15.07 -5.81 -10.04
CA ASP A 131 -15.14 -5.47 -11.46
C ASP A 131 -14.07 -6.24 -12.25
N PRO A 132 -14.40 -6.85 -13.41
CA PRO A 132 -13.40 -7.54 -14.24
C PRO A 132 -12.21 -6.67 -14.65
N SER A 133 -12.41 -5.36 -14.79
CA SER A 133 -11.34 -4.40 -15.10
C SER A 133 -10.29 -4.33 -13.98
N PHE A 134 -10.67 -4.63 -12.74
CA PHE A 134 -9.74 -4.65 -11.60
C PHE A 134 -8.65 -5.71 -11.76
N ILE A 135 -9.00 -6.90 -12.23
CA ILE A 135 -8.02 -7.97 -12.45
C ILE A 135 -6.98 -7.55 -13.50
N THR A 136 -7.43 -6.90 -14.58
CA THR A 136 -6.52 -6.37 -15.60
C THR A 136 -5.62 -5.28 -15.04
N PHE A 137 -6.17 -4.39 -14.22
CA PHE A 137 -5.44 -3.32 -13.57
C PHE A 137 -4.39 -3.87 -12.58
N ILE A 138 -4.78 -4.79 -11.69
CA ILE A 138 -3.91 -5.27 -10.62
C ILE A 138 -2.72 -6.09 -11.15
N ARG A 139 -2.90 -6.79 -12.28
CA ARG A 139 -1.81 -7.52 -12.94
C ARG A 139 -0.66 -6.62 -13.41
N GLN A 140 -0.92 -5.34 -13.63
CA GLN A 140 0.10 -4.35 -13.96
C GLN A 140 0.84 -3.82 -12.73
N GLN A 141 0.36 -4.15 -11.51
CA GLN A 141 0.87 -3.63 -10.26
C GLN A 141 1.64 -4.67 -9.43
N LYS A 142 2.34 -5.60 -10.10
CA LYS A 142 3.13 -6.65 -9.44
C LYS A 142 4.12 -6.09 -8.44
N ASN A 143 4.34 -6.84 -7.35
CA ASN A 143 5.29 -6.51 -6.27
C ASN A 143 5.06 -5.13 -5.62
N SER A 144 3.82 -4.69 -5.57
CA SER A 144 3.40 -3.45 -4.93
C SER A 144 2.70 -3.70 -3.58
N ILE A 145 2.49 -2.64 -2.83
CA ILE A 145 1.77 -2.63 -1.56
C ILE A 145 0.50 -1.82 -1.75
N PHE A 146 -0.65 -2.46 -1.60
CA PHE A 146 -1.94 -1.78 -1.60
C PHE A 146 -2.33 -1.38 -0.19
N ILE A 147 -2.71 -0.13 -0.01
CA ILE A 147 -3.21 0.42 1.24
C ILE A 147 -4.70 0.71 1.04
N VAL A 148 -5.53 0.07 1.84
CA VAL A 148 -6.99 0.30 1.85
C VAL A 148 -7.35 0.79 3.24
N GLU A 149 -7.70 2.07 3.37
CA GLU A 149 -8.11 2.65 4.64
C GLU A 149 -9.63 2.59 4.80
N ASP A 150 -10.05 2.51 6.07
CA ASP A 150 -11.46 2.51 6.48
C ASP A 150 -12.26 1.41 5.78
N CYS A 151 -11.75 0.16 5.90
CA CYS A 151 -12.30 -1.02 5.23
C CYS A 151 -13.60 -1.55 5.87
N GLU A 152 -14.34 -0.73 6.64
CA GLU A 152 -15.58 -1.16 7.31
C GLU A 152 -16.62 -1.71 6.34
N GLU A 153 -16.64 -1.20 5.11
CA GLU A 153 -17.54 -1.69 4.07
C GLU A 153 -17.27 -3.14 3.67
N LEU A 154 -16.00 -3.60 3.81
CA LEU A 154 -15.65 -5.01 3.61
C LEU A 154 -16.31 -5.92 4.66
N LEU A 155 -16.64 -5.37 5.84
CA LEU A 155 -17.26 -6.11 6.95
C LEU A 155 -18.78 -6.14 6.84
N SER A 156 -19.38 -5.21 6.09
CA SER A 156 -20.82 -5.13 5.95
C SER A 156 -21.33 -6.26 5.04
N SER A 157 -22.00 -7.24 5.65
CA SER A 157 -22.77 -8.22 4.88
C SER A 157 -23.95 -7.51 4.19
N ARG A 158 -23.98 -7.50 2.86
CA ARG A 158 -25.15 -7.01 2.11
C ARG A 158 -26.37 -7.83 2.51
N ASN A 159 -27.33 -7.18 3.19
CA ASN A 159 -28.69 -7.69 3.43
C ASN A 159 -28.80 -9.08 4.08
N GLY A 160 -28.38 -9.23 5.33
CA GLY A 160 -28.85 -10.34 6.21
C GLY A 160 -28.56 -11.78 5.77
N GLY A 161 -27.73 -11.99 4.76
CA GLY A 161 -27.27 -13.29 4.31
C GLY A 161 -25.75 -13.44 4.50
N ASN A 162 -25.34 -14.64 4.88
CA ASN A 162 -23.95 -15.06 5.18
C ASN A 162 -23.04 -15.05 3.93
N ARG A 163 -23.17 -14.03 3.05
CA ARG A 163 -22.34 -13.89 1.84
C ARG A 163 -21.24 -12.88 2.12
N MET A 164 -20.02 -13.35 2.07
CA MET A 164 -18.81 -12.51 2.08
C MET A 164 -18.92 -11.39 1.03
N ASN A 165 -18.47 -10.19 1.40
CA ASN A 165 -18.35 -9.09 0.45
C ASN A 165 -17.45 -9.51 -0.71
N ALA A 166 -17.87 -9.28 -1.97
CA ALA A 166 -17.12 -9.69 -3.15
C ALA A 166 -15.74 -9.02 -3.22
N GLY A 167 -15.61 -7.79 -2.73
CA GLY A 167 -14.32 -7.09 -2.63
C GLY A 167 -13.36 -7.80 -1.67
N LEU A 168 -13.88 -8.26 -0.52
CA LEU A 168 -13.11 -9.05 0.44
C LEU A 168 -12.61 -10.36 -0.19
N VAL A 169 -13.48 -11.09 -0.89
CA VAL A 169 -13.12 -12.34 -1.58
C VAL A 169 -11.97 -12.09 -2.56
N ASN A 170 -12.00 -10.97 -3.30
CA ASN A 170 -10.94 -10.64 -4.24
C ASN A 170 -9.62 -10.28 -3.55
N ILE A 171 -9.63 -9.50 -2.47
CA ILE A 171 -8.42 -9.27 -1.67
C ILE A 171 -7.82 -10.60 -1.19
N LEU A 172 -8.67 -11.51 -0.68
CA LEU A 172 -8.23 -12.83 -0.21
C LEU A 172 -7.63 -13.67 -1.34
N ASN A 173 -8.25 -13.67 -2.51
CA ASN A 173 -7.75 -14.42 -3.68
C ASN A 173 -6.42 -13.89 -4.20
N ILE A 174 -6.19 -12.58 -4.09
CA ILE A 174 -4.94 -11.94 -4.51
C ILE A 174 -3.85 -12.14 -3.47
N SER A 175 -4.20 -12.15 -2.18
CA SER A 175 -3.24 -12.28 -1.08
C SER A 175 -2.80 -13.71 -0.79
N ASP A 176 -3.61 -14.71 -1.12
CA ASP A 176 -3.37 -16.14 -0.77
C ASP A 176 -3.93 -17.13 -1.80
N GLY A 177 -4.44 -16.67 -2.94
CA GLY A 177 -4.96 -17.52 -4.01
C GLY A 177 -3.91 -17.83 -5.09
N LEU A 178 -4.34 -18.46 -6.19
CA LEU A 178 -3.47 -18.78 -7.34
C LEU A 178 -2.77 -17.56 -7.94
N LEU A 179 -3.33 -16.37 -7.75
CA LEU A 179 -2.72 -15.12 -8.24
C LEU A 179 -1.64 -14.58 -7.30
N SER A 180 -1.56 -15.06 -6.06
CA SER A 180 -0.64 -14.54 -5.06
C SER A 180 0.82 -14.68 -5.49
N ASP A 181 1.19 -15.83 -6.03
CA ASP A 181 2.55 -16.13 -6.49
C ASP A 181 2.92 -15.34 -7.73
N GLU A 182 1.94 -15.07 -8.61
CA GLU A 182 2.18 -14.27 -9.83
C GLU A 182 2.33 -12.78 -9.52
N LEU A 183 1.50 -12.26 -8.61
CA LEU A 183 1.36 -10.83 -8.38
C LEU A 183 2.28 -10.31 -7.28
N CYS A 184 2.57 -11.13 -6.27
CA CYS A 184 3.39 -10.77 -5.11
C CYS A 184 2.93 -9.45 -4.45
N ILE A 185 1.61 -9.26 -4.36
CA ILE A 185 0.98 -8.05 -3.83
C ILE A 185 0.73 -8.21 -2.33
N LYS A 186 1.02 -7.17 -1.59
CA LYS A 186 0.73 -7.07 -0.16
C LYS A 186 -0.38 -6.07 0.07
N PHE A 187 -1.28 -6.38 1.00
CA PHE A 187 -2.35 -5.49 1.41
C PHE A 187 -2.13 -4.99 2.83
N ILE A 188 -2.37 -3.71 3.06
CA ILE A 188 -2.51 -3.12 4.39
C ILE A 188 -3.94 -2.61 4.47
N CYS A 189 -4.75 -3.22 5.33
CA CYS A 189 -6.14 -2.82 5.55
C CYS A 189 -6.29 -2.20 6.94
N THR A 190 -6.98 -1.04 7.01
CA THR A 190 -7.30 -0.44 8.30
C THR A 190 -8.78 -0.56 8.62
N PHE A 191 -9.08 -0.72 9.91
CA PHE A 191 -10.42 -0.80 10.45
C PHE A 191 -10.52 0.05 11.72
N ASN A 192 -11.61 0.78 11.87
CA ASN A 192 -11.96 1.47 13.12
C ASN A 192 -12.79 0.57 14.06
N ALA A 193 -13.15 -0.63 13.58
CA ALA A 193 -13.91 -1.65 14.32
C ALA A 193 -13.00 -2.54 15.17
N PRO A 194 -13.51 -3.10 16.27
CA PRO A 194 -12.82 -4.11 17.05
C PRO A 194 -12.67 -5.42 16.27
N LEU A 195 -11.63 -6.21 16.62
CA LEU A 195 -11.26 -7.45 15.91
C LEU A 195 -12.42 -8.46 15.79
N LYS A 196 -13.33 -8.50 16.79
CA LYS A 196 -14.50 -9.40 16.80
C LYS A 196 -15.47 -9.17 15.63
N ASP A 197 -15.43 -7.97 15.05
CA ASP A 197 -16.30 -7.57 13.95
C ASP A 197 -15.60 -7.77 12.58
N ILE A 198 -14.34 -8.21 12.59
CA ILE A 198 -13.55 -8.52 11.39
C ILE A 198 -13.79 -9.98 10.99
N ASP A 199 -14.10 -10.21 9.71
CA ASP A 199 -14.36 -11.55 9.17
C ASP A 199 -13.19 -12.50 9.45
N GLU A 200 -13.49 -13.68 10.03
CA GLU A 200 -12.48 -14.70 10.34
C GLU A 200 -11.67 -15.16 9.12
N ALA A 201 -12.21 -15.03 7.92
CA ALA A 201 -11.51 -15.39 6.70
C ALA A 201 -10.27 -14.51 6.46
N LEU A 202 -10.29 -13.25 6.91
CA LEU A 202 -9.12 -12.36 6.88
C LEU A 202 -8.04 -12.78 7.90
N LEU A 203 -8.46 -13.44 8.98
CA LEU A 203 -7.60 -13.79 10.10
C LEU A 203 -6.95 -15.18 9.96
N ARG A 204 -7.24 -15.92 8.88
CA ARG A 204 -6.69 -17.26 8.65
C ARG A 204 -5.16 -17.23 8.57
N LYS A 205 -4.57 -18.22 9.26
CA LYS A 205 -3.12 -18.48 9.21
C LYS A 205 -2.71 -18.77 7.76
N GLY A 206 -1.66 -18.11 7.30
CA GLY A 206 -1.16 -18.19 5.91
C GLY A 206 -1.54 -16.99 5.05
N ARG A 207 -2.64 -16.28 5.37
CA ARG A 207 -3.04 -15.02 4.71
C ARG A 207 -2.57 -13.80 5.46
N LEU A 208 -2.76 -13.84 6.78
CA LEU A 208 -2.42 -12.76 7.68
C LEU A 208 -0.93 -12.81 8.01
N ALA A 209 -0.19 -11.82 7.53
CA ALA A 209 1.24 -11.67 7.81
C ALA A 209 1.47 -10.97 9.15
N ALA A 210 0.68 -9.93 9.46
CA ALA A 210 0.74 -9.21 10.72
C ALA A 210 -0.61 -8.57 11.06
N ARG A 211 -0.84 -8.35 12.35
CA ARG A 211 -1.98 -7.58 12.84
C ARG A 211 -1.60 -6.78 14.07
N TYR A 212 -2.20 -5.62 14.23
CA TYR A 212 -2.04 -4.83 15.43
C TYR A 212 -3.31 -4.04 15.77
N GLU A 213 -3.64 -4.03 17.08
CA GLU A 213 -4.70 -3.20 17.63
C GLU A 213 -4.12 -1.92 18.21
N PHE A 214 -4.37 -0.80 17.54
CA PHE A 214 -4.00 0.52 18.05
C PHE A 214 -4.95 0.91 19.18
N LYS A 215 -4.40 1.03 20.38
CA LYS A 215 -5.09 1.45 21.61
C LYS A 215 -4.71 2.88 21.98
N ASP A 216 -5.49 3.46 22.87
CA ASP A 216 -5.09 4.72 23.51
C ASP A 216 -3.69 4.55 24.15
N LEU A 217 -2.90 5.61 24.15
CA LEU A 217 -1.57 5.56 24.74
C LEU A 217 -1.66 5.30 26.25
N THR A 218 -0.76 4.50 26.78
CA THR A 218 -0.64 4.30 28.22
C THR A 218 -0.22 5.58 28.91
N THR A 219 -0.61 5.74 30.17
CA THR A 219 -0.25 6.92 31.00
C THR A 219 1.27 7.13 31.03
N ASP A 220 2.04 6.07 31.14
CA ASP A 220 3.50 6.14 31.13
C ASP A 220 4.03 6.70 29.82
N LYS A 221 3.44 6.29 28.69
CA LYS A 221 3.83 6.76 27.36
C LYS A 221 3.51 8.26 27.18
N VAL A 222 2.33 8.68 27.62
CA VAL A 222 1.94 10.10 27.60
C VAL A 222 2.90 10.93 28.42
N ASN A 223 3.26 10.48 29.63
CA ASN A 223 4.21 11.18 30.49
C ASN A 223 5.59 11.32 29.83
N GLN A 224 6.09 10.26 29.17
CA GLN A 224 7.35 10.29 28.42
C GLN A 224 7.34 11.32 27.27
N MET A 225 6.20 11.52 26.61
CA MET A 225 6.05 12.51 25.53
C MET A 225 6.05 13.96 26.04
N ASN A 226 5.55 14.19 27.26
CA ASN A 226 5.42 15.53 27.83
C ASN A 226 6.72 16.04 28.52
N ILE A 227 7.72 15.18 28.72
CA ILE A 227 8.99 15.50 29.40
C ILE A 227 10.07 15.97 28.42
N SER A 228 9.79 16.06 27.12
CA SER A 228 10.80 16.35 26.08
C SER A 228 10.54 17.63 25.34
#